data_1acbb414f5b96dae7f2d5036a101a600
#
_entry.id   1acbb414f5b96dae7f2d5036a101a600
#
_cell.length_a   1.000
_cell.length_b   1.000
_cell.length_c   1.000
_cell.angle_alpha   90.00
_cell.angle_beta   90.00
_cell.angle_gamma   90.00
#
_symmetry.space_group_name_H-M   'P 1'
#
loop_
_entity.id
_entity.type
_entity.pdbx_description
1 polymer ?
#
loop_
_entity_poly.entity_id
_entity_poly.type
_entity_poly.pdbx_seq_one_letter_code
_entity_poly.pdbx_strand_id
1 'polypeptide(L)'
;MTNISNNKLKTNNILFENDDTLFKKYLMKSVVFAEYGCGQSTCWVLKNTTAQILSVDTSIDWIKTIKQSKVYDEQKIKLKYIDVGKVENWGFPIDYSKRDSFIDYTNWVWKQSLIPDTVLIDGRFRVCCFFTCLKFANEGTIIIFDDYFDRPYYHIVEKYLKIHQKCGRQAIFKIFNKDKLDSKTIDTEIKNFRHVLN
;
A
#
# COMPACT_ATOMS: atom_id res chain seq x y z
N MET A 1 26.34 10.25 16.42
CA MET A 1 26.25 8.76 16.45
C MET A 1 24.78 8.42 16.40
N THR A 2 24.27 8.15 15.23
CA THR A 2 22.85 7.92 14.98
C THR A 2 22.54 6.46 15.28
N ASN A 3 21.72 6.22 16.28
CA ASN A 3 21.18 4.90 16.60
C ASN A 3 20.33 4.41 15.43
N ILE A 4 20.93 3.63 14.53
CA ILE A 4 20.19 2.77 13.61
C ILE A 4 19.60 1.67 14.48
N SER A 5 18.36 1.88 14.91
CA SER A 5 17.60 0.88 15.63
C SER A 5 17.49 -0.36 14.73
N ASN A 6 18.11 -1.45 15.19
CA ASN A 6 17.97 -2.79 14.65
C ASN A 6 16.49 -3.21 14.64
N ASN A 7 15.74 -2.83 13.61
CA ASN A 7 14.44 -3.41 13.30
C ASN A 7 14.69 -4.79 12.70
N LYS A 8 15.15 -5.74 13.54
CA LYS A 8 15.11 -7.16 13.22
C LYS A 8 13.66 -7.52 12.91
N LEU A 9 13.42 -8.11 11.74
CA LEU A 9 12.17 -8.78 11.41
C LEU A 9 11.76 -9.63 12.62
N LYS A 10 10.71 -9.18 13.31
CA LYS A 10 10.25 -9.87 14.53
C LYS A 10 9.82 -11.28 14.15
N THR A 11 10.25 -12.27 14.91
CA THR A 11 9.95 -13.69 14.74
C THR A 11 8.50 -14.06 15.04
N ASN A 12 7.66 -13.12 15.47
CA ASN A 12 6.24 -13.33 15.69
C ASN A 12 5.51 -13.34 14.35
N ASN A 13 4.79 -14.40 14.06
CA ASN A 13 4.00 -14.62 12.85
C ASN A 13 2.78 -13.67 12.70
N ILE A 14 2.65 -12.67 13.57
CA ILE A 14 1.54 -11.72 13.59
C ILE A 14 2.00 -10.40 12.98
N LEU A 15 1.29 -9.97 11.95
CA LEU A 15 1.40 -8.67 11.31
C LEU A 15 0.39 -7.69 11.94
N PHE A 16 0.56 -6.38 11.76
CA PHE A 16 -0.45 -5.37 12.05
C PHE A 16 -1.02 -5.40 13.48
N GLU A 17 -0.17 -5.32 14.52
CA GLU A 17 -0.59 -5.14 15.91
C GLU A 17 -1.69 -6.11 16.39
N ASN A 18 -1.45 -7.39 16.21
CA ASN A 18 -2.24 -8.50 16.75
C ASN A 18 -3.43 -9.00 15.95
N ASP A 19 -3.84 -8.35 14.85
CA ASP A 19 -4.91 -8.88 14.00
C ASP A 19 -4.57 -8.74 12.51
N ASP A 20 -4.16 -9.86 11.91
CA ASP A 20 -3.86 -9.96 10.48
C ASP A 20 -4.76 -11.00 9.77
N THR A 21 -5.84 -11.39 10.43
CA THR A 21 -6.71 -12.49 9.99
C THR A 21 -7.30 -12.23 8.61
N LEU A 22 -7.86 -11.04 8.38
CA LEU A 22 -8.46 -10.70 7.09
C LEU A 22 -7.39 -10.48 6.02
N PHE A 23 -6.25 -9.84 6.36
CA PHE A 23 -5.13 -9.73 5.43
C PHE A 23 -4.73 -11.11 4.92
N LYS A 24 -4.40 -12.04 5.80
CA LYS A 24 -4.03 -13.41 5.42
C LYS A 24 -5.12 -14.12 4.62
N LYS A 25 -6.38 -13.99 5.02
CA LYS A 25 -7.53 -14.59 4.34
C LYS A 25 -7.64 -14.13 2.87
N TYR A 26 -7.46 -12.83 2.62
CA TYR A 26 -7.53 -12.28 1.27
C TYR A 26 -6.30 -12.66 0.45
N LEU A 27 -5.11 -12.55 1.04
CA LEU A 27 -3.86 -12.84 0.34
C LEU A 27 -3.71 -14.32 -0.06
N MET A 28 -4.26 -15.27 0.72
CA MET A 28 -4.27 -16.68 0.34
C MET A 28 -5.09 -16.98 -0.93
N LYS A 29 -5.92 -16.02 -1.38
CA LYS A 29 -6.76 -16.16 -2.59
C LYS A 29 -6.33 -15.19 -3.69
N SER A 30 -5.42 -14.27 -3.41
CA SER A 30 -4.95 -13.26 -4.35
C SER A 30 -4.08 -13.88 -5.43
N VAL A 31 -4.28 -13.47 -6.67
CA VAL A 31 -3.44 -13.82 -7.81
C VAL A 31 -2.41 -12.72 -8.04
N VAL A 32 -2.81 -11.46 -7.92
CA VAL A 32 -1.93 -10.29 -8.05
C VAL A 32 -2.15 -9.38 -6.86
N PHE A 33 -1.16 -9.34 -5.99
CA PHE A 33 -1.12 -8.46 -4.83
C PHE A 33 -0.33 -7.19 -5.15
N ALA A 34 -0.86 -6.04 -4.77
CA ALA A 34 -0.11 -4.80 -4.77
C ALA A 34 0.01 -4.22 -3.36
N GLU A 35 1.11 -3.54 -3.09
CA GLU A 35 1.26 -2.80 -1.84
C GLU A 35 1.96 -1.47 -2.04
N TYR A 36 1.49 -0.50 -1.28
CA TYR A 36 2.15 0.78 -1.03
C TYR A 36 2.80 0.70 0.35
N GLY A 37 4.13 0.69 0.39
CA GLY A 37 4.92 0.44 1.58
C GLY A 37 5.32 -1.03 1.73
N CYS A 38 6.60 -1.35 1.47
CA CYS A 38 7.10 -2.71 1.61
C CYS A 38 7.63 -2.99 3.02
N GLY A 39 7.51 -4.25 3.47
CA GLY A 39 7.98 -4.62 4.80
C GLY A 39 7.72 -6.08 5.17
N GLN A 40 7.23 -6.29 6.38
CA GLN A 40 6.92 -7.64 6.89
C GLN A 40 5.78 -8.28 6.09
N SER A 41 4.79 -7.49 5.65
CA SER A 41 3.71 -7.92 4.76
C SER A 41 4.25 -8.53 3.48
N THR A 42 5.19 -7.84 2.81
CA THR A 42 5.87 -8.33 1.60
C THR A 42 6.52 -9.69 1.83
N CYS A 43 7.31 -9.80 2.90
CA CYS A 43 7.99 -11.06 3.24
C CYS A 43 7.00 -12.19 3.53
N TRP A 44 5.90 -11.88 4.21
CA TRP A 44 4.88 -12.87 4.49
C TRP A 44 4.21 -13.38 3.21
N VAL A 45 3.84 -12.48 2.30
CA VAL A 45 3.21 -12.84 1.02
C VAL A 45 4.17 -13.64 0.14
N LEU A 46 5.43 -13.22 0.03
CA LEU A 46 6.47 -13.97 -0.70
C LEU A 46 6.58 -15.41 -0.21
N LYS A 47 6.55 -15.60 1.10
CA LYS A 47 6.73 -16.92 1.74
C LYS A 47 5.50 -17.82 1.66
N ASN A 48 4.30 -17.24 1.80
CA ASN A 48 3.10 -18.05 2.14
C ASN A 48 2.06 -18.12 1.02
N THR A 49 2.25 -17.38 -0.09
CA THR A 49 1.27 -17.34 -1.19
C THR A 49 1.93 -17.60 -2.54
N THR A 50 1.13 -17.77 -3.58
CA THR A 50 1.59 -17.86 -4.97
C THR A 50 1.36 -16.55 -5.75
N ALA A 51 0.87 -15.51 -5.10
CA ALA A 51 0.53 -14.25 -5.75
C ALA A 51 1.76 -13.58 -6.38
N GLN A 52 1.59 -13.00 -7.55
CA GLN A 52 2.54 -12.03 -8.10
C GLN A 52 2.44 -10.72 -7.33
N ILE A 53 3.56 -10.09 -7.03
CA ILE A 53 3.62 -8.94 -6.14
C ILE A 53 4.09 -7.70 -6.90
N LEU A 54 3.34 -6.60 -6.74
CA LEU A 54 3.72 -5.27 -7.19
C LEU A 54 3.90 -4.40 -5.96
N SER A 55 5.13 -4.10 -5.57
CA SER A 55 5.42 -3.38 -4.33
C SER A 55 6.20 -2.10 -4.60
N VAL A 56 5.75 -0.98 -4.01
CA VAL A 56 6.39 0.33 -4.16
C VAL A 56 6.66 0.95 -2.81
N ASP A 57 7.85 1.54 -2.65
CA ASP A 57 8.24 2.22 -1.41
C ASP A 57 9.01 3.52 -1.69
N THR A 58 8.98 4.43 -0.72
CA THR A 58 9.75 5.67 -0.67
C THR A 58 11.04 5.54 0.14
N SER A 59 11.25 4.42 0.84
CA SER A 59 12.44 4.11 1.61
C SER A 59 13.35 3.14 0.85
N ILE A 60 14.52 3.63 0.44
CA ILE A 60 15.53 2.79 -0.20
C ILE A 60 16.04 1.67 0.74
N ASP A 61 15.99 1.91 2.05
CA ASP A 61 16.47 0.94 3.04
C ASP A 61 15.49 -0.23 3.19
N TRP A 62 14.17 0.03 3.14
CA TRP A 62 13.18 -1.04 3.08
C TRP A 62 13.30 -1.86 1.79
N ILE A 63 13.48 -1.21 0.65
CA ILE A 63 13.75 -1.89 -0.63
C ILE A 63 14.97 -2.83 -0.51
N LYS A 64 16.09 -2.35 0.06
CA LYS A 64 17.28 -3.18 0.28
C LYS A 64 16.99 -4.34 1.22
N THR A 65 16.28 -4.08 2.32
CA THR A 65 15.91 -5.10 3.31
C THR A 65 15.11 -6.23 2.68
N ILE A 66 14.12 -5.92 1.85
CA ILE A 66 13.33 -6.93 1.14
C ILE A 66 14.21 -7.72 0.17
N LYS A 67 15.05 -7.05 -0.64
CA LYS A 67 15.96 -7.72 -1.59
C LYS A 67 16.98 -8.65 -0.92
N GLN A 68 17.38 -8.34 0.32
CA GLN A 68 18.32 -9.15 1.10
C GLN A 68 17.63 -10.24 1.93
N SER A 69 16.32 -10.26 1.95
CA SER A 69 15.59 -11.26 2.71
C SER A 69 15.72 -12.66 2.08
N LYS A 70 15.72 -13.70 2.93
CA LYS A 70 15.82 -15.10 2.48
C LYS A 70 14.62 -15.57 1.63
N VAL A 71 13.53 -14.80 1.64
CA VAL A 71 12.29 -15.13 0.91
C VAL A 71 12.16 -14.33 -0.39
N TYR A 72 13.14 -13.47 -0.72
CA TYR A 72 13.10 -12.68 -1.94
C TYR A 72 13.16 -13.57 -3.18
N ASP A 73 12.24 -13.33 -4.10
CA ASP A 73 12.13 -14.02 -5.38
C ASP A 73 11.80 -13.00 -6.47
N GLU A 74 12.79 -12.67 -7.31
CA GLU A 74 12.66 -11.68 -8.38
C GLU A 74 11.65 -12.07 -9.47
N GLN A 75 11.34 -13.37 -9.61
CA GLN A 75 10.31 -13.82 -10.56
C GLN A 75 8.90 -13.58 -10.03
N LYS A 76 8.77 -13.42 -8.71
CA LYS A 76 7.50 -13.29 -8.01
C LYS A 76 7.16 -11.84 -7.64
N ILE A 77 8.17 -10.96 -7.51
CA ILE A 77 7.96 -9.58 -7.09
C ILE A 77 8.59 -8.57 -8.04
N LYS A 78 7.80 -7.56 -8.43
CA LYS A 78 8.33 -6.30 -8.95
C LYS A 78 8.39 -5.28 -7.81
N LEU A 79 9.58 -4.94 -7.40
CA LEU A 79 9.83 -4.02 -6.28
C LEU A 79 10.39 -2.70 -6.80
N LYS A 80 9.75 -1.58 -6.46
CA LYS A 80 10.10 -0.24 -6.96
C LYS A 80 10.38 0.75 -5.84
N TYR A 81 11.53 1.37 -5.89
CA TYR A 81 11.81 2.58 -5.14
C TYR A 81 11.37 3.81 -5.93
N ILE A 82 10.67 4.74 -5.28
CA ILE A 82 10.37 6.07 -5.81
C ILE A 82 11.07 7.10 -4.93
N ASP A 83 11.94 7.89 -5.54
CA ASP A 83 12.66 8.97 -4.87
C ASP A 83 11.74 10.19 -4.71
N VAL A 84 11.27 10.39 -3.51
CA VAL A 84 10.39 11.51 -3.10
C VAL A 84 11.16 12.64 -2.38
N GLY A 85 12.49 12.64 -2.47
CA GLY A 85 13.38 13.56 -1.78
C GLY A 85 13.90 12.99 -0.47
N LYS A 86 14.27 13.85 0.47
CA LYS A 86 14.70 13.43 1.80
C LYS A 86 13.53 12.82 2.57
N VAL A 87 13.77 11.70 3.23
CA VAL A 87 12.78 11.00 4.02
C VAL A 87 13.26 10.78 5.45
N GLU A 88 12.33 10.77 6.39
CA GLU A 88 12.50 10.32 7.77
C GLU A 88 12.15 8.83 7.91
N ASN A 89 11.96 8.38 9.16
CA ASN A 89 11.53 7.03 9.45
C ASN A 89 10.31 6.65 8.63
N TRP A 90 10.25 5.38 8.21
CA TRP A 90 9.14 4.83 7.43
C TRP A 90 8.95 5.49 6.04
N GLY A 91 10.01 6.10 5.50
CA GLY A 91 9.95 6.73 4.19
C GLY A 91 9.10 8.01 4.13
N PHE A 92 8.88 8.69 5.27
CA PHE A 92 8.07 9.92 5.33
C PHE A 92 8.84 11.08 4.70
N PRO A 93 8.35 11.72 3.61
CA PRO A 93 8.99 12.86 3.00
C PRO A 93 9.00 14.06 3.96
N ILE A 94 10.16 14.71 4.12
CA ILE A 94 10.29 15.88 5.01
C ILE A 94 10.00 17.22 4.34
N ASP A 95 9.95 17.23 3.01
CA ASP A 95 9.71 18.42 2.21
C ASP A 95 9.05 18.10 0.87
N TYR A 96 8.83 19.12 0.07
CA TYR A 96 8.22 19.05 -1.26
C TYR A 96 9.22 19.20 -2.41
N SER A 97 10.53 19.02 -2.15
CA SER A 97 11.59 19.23 -3.16
C SER A 97 11.42 18.34 -4.39
N LYS A 98 10.84 17.15 -4.22
CA LYS A 98 10.50 16.19 -5.29
C LYS A 98 9.02 15.91 -5.42
N ARG A 99 8.16 16.89 -5.12
CA ARG A 99 6.69 16.73 -5.17
C ARG A 99 6.16 16.19 -6.50
N ASP A 100 6.85 16.44 -7.60
CA ASP A 100 6.44 15.97 -8.93
C ASP A 100 6.57 14.44 -9.07
N SER A 101 7.42 13.80 -8.25
CA SER A 101 7.57 12.34 -8.18
C SER A 101 6.50 11.66 -7.32
N PHE A 102 5.72 12.39 -6.50
CA PHE A 102 4.73 11.79 -5.61
C PHE A 102 3.65 11.02 -6.38
N ILE A 103 3.25 11.55 -7.53
CA ILE A 103 2.27 10.89 -8.40
C ILE A 103 2.83 9.59 -9.01
N ASP A 104 4.14 9.47 -9.18
CA ASP A 104 4.74 8.24 -9.67
C ASP A 104 4.63 7.12 -8.63
N TYR A 105 4.73 7.45 -7.32
CA TYR A 105 4.51 6.49 -6.26
C TYR A 105 3.10 5.90 -6.31
N THR A 106 2.07 6.74 -6.39
CA THR A 106 0.67 6.28 -6.39
C THR A 106 0.28 5.55 -7.67
N ASN A 107 0.88 5.94 -8.82
CA ASN A 107 0.53 5.39 -10.12
C ASN A 107 1.35 4.17 -10.54
N TRP A 108 2.53 3.94 -9.93
CA TRP A 108 3.46 2.92 -10.42
C TRP A 108 2.83 1.54 -10.53
N VAL A 109 2.08 1.12 -9.52
CA VAL A 109 1.37 -0.17 -9.49
C VAL A 109 0.48 -0.36 -10.71
N TRP A 110 -0.23 0.69 -11.10
CA TRP A 110 -1.22 0.67 -12.18
C TRP A 110 -0.64 0.82 -13.59
N LYS A 111 0.65 1.14 -13.69
CA LYS A 111 1.41 1.19 -14.95
C LYS A 111 1.98 -0.18 -15.34
N GLN A 112 1.74 -1.22 -14.53
CA GLN A 112 2.23 -2.57 -14.80
C GLN A 112 1.24 -3.35 -15.69
N SER A 113 1.72 -4.43 -16.29
CA SER A 113 0.89 -5.33 -17.12
C SER A 113 -0.09 -6.18 -16.31
N LEU A 114 0.15 -6.33 -15.02
CA LEU A 114 -0.70 -7.07 -14.08
C LEU A 114 -1.63 -6.11 -13.35
N ILE A 115 -2.91 -6.48 -13.23
CA ILE A 115 -3.90 -5.70 -12.49
C ILE A 115 -4.13 -6.37 -11.14
N PRO A 116 -3.89 -5.68 -10.02
CA PRO A 116 -4.09 -6.23 -8.68
C PRO A 116 -5.56 -6.56 -8.39
N ASP A 117 -5.78 -7.70 -7.76
CA ASP A 117 -7.06 -8.10 -7.15
C ASP A 117 -7.11 -7.76 -5.65
N THR A 118 -5.96 -7.58 -5.02
CA THR A 118 -5.83 -7.19 -3.62
C THR A 118 -4.74 -6.13 -3.49
N VAL A 119 -5.04 -5.03 -2.79
CA VAL A 119 -4.12 -3.90 -2.58
C VAL A 119 -4.01 -3.60 -1.09
N LEU A 120 -2.77 -3.52 -0.57
CA LEU A 120 -2.48 -3.01 0.77
C LEU A 120 -2.02 -1.55 0.67
N ILE A 121 -2.61 -0.68 1.45
CA ILE A 121 -2.20 0.71 1.62
C ILE A 121 -1.63 0.87 3.03
N ASP A 122 -0.30 0.78 3.15
CA ASP A 122 0.45 0.90 4.41
C ASP A 122 1.69 1.81 4.29
N GLY A 123 1.85 2.49 3.17
CA GLY A 123 2.99 3.39 2.89
C GLY A 123 2.65 4.86 3.08
N ARG A 124 2.98 5.66 2.05
CA ARG A 124 2.78 7.12 2.03
C ARG A 124 1.67 7.52 1.08
N PHE A 125 1.18 8.79 1.22
CA PHE A 125 0.12 9.34 0.37
C PHE A 125 -1.15 8.48 0.35
N ARG A 126 -1.51 7.89 1.49
CA ARG A 126 -2.49 6.79 1.60
C ARG A 126 -3.86 7.13 1.02
N VAL A 127 -4.37 8.35 1.27
CA VAL A 127 -5.65 8.79 0.72
C VAL A 127 -5.56 8.91 -0.81
N CYS A 128 -4.46 9.45 -1.34
CA CYS A 128 -4.23 9.50 -2.78
C CYS A 128 -4.11 8.10 -3.39
N CYS A 129 -3.42 7.16 -2.72
CA CYS A 129 -3.35 5.76 -3.14
C CYS A 129 -4.73 5.12 -3.20
N PHE A 130 -5.59 5.40 -2.22
CA PHE A 130 -6.97 4.89 -2.21
C PHE A 130 -7.77 5.39 -3.42
N PHE A 131 -7.75 6.69 -3.70
CA PHE A 131 -8.44 7.24 -4.88
C PHE A 131 -7.85 6.73 -6.19
N THR A 132 -6.55 6.50 -6.22
CA THR A 132 -5.87 5.89 -7.37
C THR A 132 -6.35 4.43 -7.57
N CYS A 133 -6.56 3.67 -6.49
CA CYS A 133 -7.22 2.36 -6.56
C CYS A 133 -8.64 2.46 -7.13
N LEU A 134 -9.47 3.40 -6.65
CA LEU A 134 -10.82 3.59 -7.19
C LEU A 134 -10.81 3.89 -8.69
N LYS A 135 -9.81 4.63 -9.17
CA LYS A 135 -9.68 4.96 -10.59
C LYS A 135 -9.34 3.75 -11.45
N PHE A 136 -8.36 2.95 -11.05
CA PHE A 136 -7.73 1.96 -11.93
C PHE A 136 -8.10 0.50 -11.64
N ALA A 137 -8.43 0.16 -10.40
CA ALA A 137 -8.74 -1.21 -10.03
C ALA A 137 -10.04 -1.71 -10.67
N ASN A 138 -10.11 -3.01 -10.86
CA ASN A 138 -11.32 -3.68 -11.33
C ASN A 138 -12.38 -3.80 -10.23
N GLU A 139 -13.63 -3.99 -10.63
CA GLU A 139 -14.69 -4.40 -9.72
C GLU A 139 -14.31 -5.73 -9.03
N GLY A 140 -14.62 -5.84 -7.74
CA GLY A 140 -14.24 -6.99 -6.91
C GLY A 140 -12.91 -6.83 -6.20
N THR A 141 -12.03 -5.90 -6.62
CA THR A 141 -10.73 -5.66 -5.95
C THR A 141 -10.93 -5.32 -4.48
N ILE A 142 -10.10 -5.95 -3.64
CA ILE A 142 -10.03 -5.71 -2.20
C ILE A 142 -8.95 -4.67 -1.92
N ILE A 143 -9.29 -3.64 -1.15
CA ILE A 143 -8.35 -2.65 -0.64
C ILE A 143 -8.27 -2.81 0.87
N ILE A 144 -7.08 -3.07 1.38
CA ILE A 144 -6.75 -3.16 2.81
C ILE A 144 -6.04 -1.86 3.17
N PHE A 145 -6.66 -1.05 4.03
CA PHE A 145 -6.13 0.25 4.43
C PHE A 145 -5.68 0.18 5.89
N ASP A 146 -4.37 0.21 6.11
CA ASP A 146 -3.78 0.07 7.44
C ASP A 146 -3.78 1.39 8.24
N ASP A 147 -3.71 1.32 9.59
CA ASP A 147 -3.80 2.45 10.52
C ASP A 147 -5.08 3.31 10.34
N TYR A 148 -6.15 2.74 9.81
CA TYR A 148 -7.31 3.50 9.35
C TYR A 148 -8.10 4.13 10.48
N PHE A 149 -8.38 3.37 11.54
CA PHE A 149 -9.28 3.80 12.61
C PHE A 149 -8.62 4.80 13.56
N ASP A 150 -7.30 4.78 13.69
CA ASP A 150 -6.54 5.67 14.57
C ASP A 150 -6.26 7.04 13.91
N ARG A 151 -6.64 7.20 12.62
CA ARG A 151 -6.36 8.39 11.83
C ARG A 151 -7.63 8.92 11.16
N PRO A 152 -8.45 9.72 11.86
CA PRO A 152 -9.75 10.18 11.35
C PRO A 152 -9.71 10.92 10.01
N TYR A 153 -8.59 11.53 9.66
CA TYR A 153 -8.43 12.22 8.37
C TYR A 153 -8.43 11.24 7.17
N TYR A 154 -8.26 9.94 7.37
CA TYR A 154 -8.48 8.93 6.33
C TYR A 154 -9.96 8.69 6.03
N HIS A 155 -10.86 8.99 6.97
CA HIS A 155 -12.28 8.65 6.84
C HIS A 155 -13.00 9.41 5.72
N ILE A 156 -12.35 10.42 5.12
CA ILE A 156 -12.84 11.10 3.91
C ILE A 156 -13.18 10.12 2.78
N VAL A 157 -12.47 8.99 2.68
CA VAL A 157 -12.65 7.98 1.63
C VAL A 157 -14.02 7.30 1.72
N GLU A 158 -14.66 7.27 2.90
CA GLU A 158 -15.98 6.66 3.10
C GLU A 158 -17.13 7.40 2.40
N LYS A 159 -16.89 8.62 1.94
CA LYS A 159 -17.82 9.34 1.05
C LYS A 159 -17.98 8.65 -0.30
N TYR A 160 -16.96 7.89 -0.73
CA TYR A 160 -16.87 7.29 -2.05
C TYR A 160 -17.06 5.78 -2.02
N LEU A 161 -16.54 5.10 -1.00
CA LEU A 161 -16.68 3.67 -0.83
C LEU A 161 -16.81 3.33 0.64
N LYS A 162 -17.84 2.57 0.99
CA LYS A 162 -18.10 2.19 2.38
C LYS A 162 -17.19 1.05 2.82
N ILE A 163 -16.84 1.03 4.10
CA ILE A 163 -16.10 -0.07 4.71
C ILE A 163 -16.86 -1.38 4.50
N HIS A 164 -16.20 -2.37 3.98
CA HIS A 164 -16.73 -3.71 3.77
C HIS A 164 -16.55 -4.59 5.02
N GLN A 165 -15.35 -4.56 5.61
CA GLN A 165 -15.03 -5.29 6.84
C GLN A 165 -14.01 -4.51 7.68
N LYS A 166 -13.91 -4.83 8.98
CA LYS A 166 -12.95 -4.27 9.92
C LYS A 166 -12.09 -5.39 10.50
N CYS A 167 -10.77 -5.16 10.63
CA CYS A 167 -9.83 -6.11 11.20
C CYS A 167 -8.75 -5.35 11.98
N GLY A 168 -8.85 -5.34 13.31
CA GLY A 168 -7.97 -4.54 14.14
C GLY A 168 -7.96 -3.07 13.71
N ARG A 169 -6.79 -2.52 13.39
CA ARG A 169 -6.60 -1.15 12.91
C ARG A 169 -6.89 -0.97 11.41
N GLN A 170 -7.17 -2.07 10.69
CA GLN A 170 -7.37 -2.05 9.24
C GLN A 170 -8.83 -1.92 8.85
N ALA A 171 -9.11 -1.05 7.87
CA ALA A 171 -10.37 -1.03 7.14
C ALA A 171 -10.22 -1.79 5.82
N ILE A 172 -11.15 -2.69 5.56
CA ILE A 172 -11.21 -3.43 4.31
C ILE A 172 -12.32 -2.84 3.46
N PHE A 173 -11.97 -2.48 2.24
CA PHE A 173 -12.92 -2.02 1.23
C PHE A 173 -12.98 -3.02 0.09
N LYS A 174 -14.14 -3.11 -0.55
CA LYS A 174 -14.30 -3.90 -1.77
C LYS A 174 -14.95 -3.03 -2.83
N ILE A 175 -14.33 -2.97 -3.99
CA ILE A 175 -14.87 -2.18 -5.10
C ILE A 175 -16.10 -2.88 -5.65
N PHE A 176 -17.26 -2.20 -5.54
CA PHE A 176 -18.54 -2.62 -6.11
C PHE A 176 -19.11 -1.48 -6.96
N ASN A 177 -19.83 -1.82 -8.00
CA ASN A 177 -20.54 -0.85 -8.85
C ASN A 177 -19.61 0.29 -9.31
N LYS A 178 -18.48 -0.06 -9.91
CA LYS A 178 -17.47 0.90 -10.35
C LYS A 178 -18.05 1.99 -11.26
N ASP A 179 -19.07 1.66 -12.05
CA ASP A 179 -19.79 2.59 -12.93
C ASP A 179 -20.50 3.73 -12.18
N LYS A 180 -20.73 3.58 -10.86
CA LYS A 180 -21.30 4.64 -10.02
C LYS A 180 -20.25 5.63 -9.49
N LEU A 181 -18.98 5.34 -9.65
CA LEU A 181 -17.90 6.24 -9.25
C LEU A 181 -17.68 7.27 -10.37
N ASP A 182 -18.00 8.53 -10.10
CA ASP A 182 -17.74 9.61 -11.05
C ASP A 182 -16.25 9.82 -11.26
N SER A 183 -15.77 9.50 -12.45
CA SER A 183 -14.36 9.57 -12.81
C SER A 183 -13.77 10.98 -12.62
N LYS A 184 -14.53 12.03 -12.93
CA LYS A 184 -14.07 13.43 -12.76
C LYS A 184 -13.87 13.78 -11.29
N THR A 185 -14.79 13.33 -10.44
CA THR A 185 -14.69 13.51 -8.99
C THR A 185 -13.48 12.75 -8.44
N ILE A 186 -13.25 11.49 -8.84
CA ILE A 186 -12.07 10.71 -8.42
C ILE A 186 -10.78 11.40 -8.88
N ASP A 187 -10.70 11.89 -10.12
CA ASP A 187 -9.54 12.63 -10.63
C ASP A 187 -9.28 13.92 -9.84
N THR A 188 -10.34 14.57 -9.39
CA THR A 188 -10.25 15.77 -8.54
C THR A 188 -9.67 15.42 -7.17
N GLU A 189 -10.13 14.33 -6.55
CA GLU A 189 -9.61 13.90 -5.25
C GLU A 189 -8.15 13.44 -5.34
N ILE A 190 -7.74 12.75 -6.40
CA ILE A 190 -6.33 12.42 -6.65
C ILE A 190 -5.50 13.71 -6.68
N LYS A 191 -5.95 14.77 -7.35
CA LYS A 191 -5.26 16.07 -7.39
C LYS A 191 -5.19 16.74 -6.02
N ASN A 192 -6.28 16.68 -5.24
CA ASN A 192 -6.36 17.26 -3.90
C ASN A 192 -5.39 16.59 -2.92
N PHE A 193 -5.26 15.26 -3.00
CA PHE A 193 -4.48 14.48 -2.03
C PHE A 193 -3.06 14.09 -2.48
N ARG A 194 -2.68 14.33 -3.73
CA ARG A 194 -1.37 13.91 -4.26
C ARG A 194 -0.15 14.50 -3.54
N HIS A 195 -0.34 15.61 -2.82
CA HIS A 195 0.73 16.29 -2.08
C HIS A 195 0.52 16.23 -0.56
N VAL A 196 -0.44 15.45 -0.08
CA VAL A 196 -0.66 15.25 1.36
C VAL A 196 0.31 14.17 1.84
N LEU A 197 1.28 14.59 2.67
CA LEU A 197 2.32 13.72 3.24
C LEU A 197 1.73 12.93 4.43
N ASN A 198 1.23 11.74 4.23
CA ASN A 198 0.66 10.90 5.29
C ASN A 198 0.97 9.41 5.07
#